data_120ebd35bc3eb592fc311044ec22cc02
#
_entry.id   120ebd35bc3eb592fc311044ec22cc02
#
_cell.length_a   1.000
_cell.length_b   1.000
_cell.length_c   1.000
_cell.angle_alpha   90.00
_cell.angle_beta   90.00
_cell.angle_gamma   90.00
#
_symmetry.space_group_name_H-M   'P 1'
#
loop_
_entity.id
_entity.type
_entity.pdbx_description
1 polymer ?
#
loop_
_entity_poly.entity_id
_entity_poly.type
_entity_poly.pdbx_seq_one_letter_code
_entity_poly.pdbx_strand_id
1 'polypeptide(L)'
;MWMIALSMVALLAHVTQGVTRYDTGKGFVYKLSVVQDVTLESPYSNYNRLPFLLVSRHPGYPNKRSLVKFENLPRYCPASKVVSAKMYLYYVYAHKASWHPITRTPFVPRYMQVHLVKKSWNEHQATSSKRSSYTYWSTRYLGLDNNDAEANPQDENPVVIFPYRPRGFVEFDVTKAIRAWQKGIPNYGLVIRAINELESGRGIRFASNADRDRSRHAYVLVLCKQ
;
A
#
# COMPACT_ATOMS: atom_id res chain seq x y z
N MET A 1 45.07 12.71 16.67
CA MET A 1 43.68 13.07 17.03
C MET A 1 43.02 13.63 15.77
N TRP A 2 42.35 12.81 15.00
CA TRP A 2 41.73 13.18 13.71
C TRP A 2 40.26 13.49 13.97
N MET A 3 39.88 14.74 13.82
CA MET A 3 38.46 15.15 13.83
C MET A 3 37.83 14.79 12.49
N ILE A 4 36.88 13.84 12.51
CA ILE A 4 36.01 13.55 11.38
C ILE A 4 34.93 14.64 11.39
N ALA A 5 35.03 15.58 10.46
CA ALA A 5 33.96 16.55 10.20
C ALA A 5 32.80 15.84 9.54
N LEU A 6 31.71 15.59 10.29
CA LEU A 6 30.42 15.21 9.71
C LEU A 6 29.89 16.44 8.98
N SER A 7 29.97 16.43 7.64
CA SER A 7 29.26 17.41 6.81
C SER A 7 27.77 17.12 6.89
N MET A 8 27.00 17.91 7.66
CA MET A 8 25.56 18.00 7.57
C MET A 8 25.19 18.52 6.17
N VAL A 9 24.78 17.63 5.29
CA VAL A 9 24.13 18.05 4.05
C VAL A 9 22.76 18.61 4.47
N ALA A 10 22.58 19.92 4.36
CA ALA A 10 21.31 20.58 4.58
C ALA A 10 20.32 20.07 3.52
N LEU A 11 19.36 19.25 3.92
CA LEU A 11 18.27 18.79 3.07
C LEU A 11 17.31 19.96 2.88
N LEU A 12 17.40 20.67 1.75
CA LEU A 12 16.40 21.66 1.36
C LEU A 12 15.13 20.94 0.88
N ALA A 13 14.11 20.92 1.73
CA ALA A 13 12.81 20.39 1.37
C ALA A 13 11.98 21.45 0.63
N HIS A 14 11.57 21.18 -0.60
CA HIS A 14 10.62 22.00 -1.34
C HIS A 14 9.28 21.28 -1.41
N VAL A 15 8.22 21.93 -0.91
CA VAL A 15 6.85 21.38 -0.98
C VAL A 15 6.13 22.01 -2.16
N THR A 16 5.78 21.19 -3.14
CA THR A 16 4.90 21.58 -4.26
C THR A 16 3.72 20.62 -4.28
N GLN A 17 2.51 21.11 -4.03
CA GLN A 17 1.26 20.34 -4.08
C GLN A 17 1.24 19.07 -3.19
N GLY A 18 1.76 19.14 -1.95
CA GLY A 18 1.76 18.01 -1.02
C GLY A 18 2.92 17.02 -1.20
N VAL A 19 3.62 17.04 -2.33
CA VAL A 19 4.79 16.21 -2.58
C VAL A 19 6.05 16.86 -1.99
N THR A 20 6.73 16.17 -1.09
CA THR A 20 7.98 16.63 -0.52
C THR A 20 9.15 16.12 -1.35
N ARG A 21 10.05 17.02 -1.73
CA ARG A 21 11.26 16.73 -2.49
C ARG A 21 12.50 16.95 -1.64
N TYR A 22 13.42 16.01 -1.67
CA TYR A 22 14.73 16.09 -1.03
C TYR A 22 15.83 15.98 -2.08
N ASP A 23 16.80 16.90 -2.07
CA ASP A 23 17.98 16.81 -2.91
C ASP A 23 19.03 15.95 -2.21
N THR A 24 19.61 14.98 -2.91
CA THR A 24 20.62 14.06 -2.38
C THR A 24 22.02 14.33 -2.95
N GLY A 25 22.18 15.37 -3.78
CA GLY A 25 23.42 15.65 -4.51
C GLY A 25 23.69 14.69 -5.70
N LYS A 26 23.00 13.56 -5.75
CA LYS A 26 23.08 12.57 -6.86
C LYS A 26 21.73 12.32 -7.55
N GLY A 27 20.71 13.03 -7.11
CA GLY A 27 19.33 12.90 -7.60
C GLY A 27 18.35 13.46 -6.59
N PHE A 28 17.08 13.14 -6.77
CA PHE A 28 16.00 13.65 -5.94
C PHE A 28 15.20 12.50 -5.35
N VAL A 29 14.87 12.59 -4.05
CA VAL A 29 13.91 11.71 -3.42
C VAL A 29 12.58 12.46 -3.27
N TYR A 30 11.51 11.88 -3.80
CA TYR A 30 10.14 12.39 -3.66
C TYR A 30 9.39 11.53 -2.66
N LYS A 31 8.75 12.16 -1.68
CA LYS A 31 7.79 11.51 -0.79
C LYS A 31 6.38 11.83 -1.30
N LEU A 32 5.65 10.79 -1.71
CA LEU A 32 4.26 10.86 -2.14
C LEU A 32 3.38 10.37 -0.98
N SER A 33 2.45 11.21 -0.54
CA SER A 33 1.53 10.86 0.54
C SER A 33 0.35 10.05 0.03
N VAL A 34 -0.25 9.23 0.90
CA VAL A 34 -1.53 8.58 0.62
C VAL A 34 -2.64 9.64 0.52
N VAL A 35 -3.49 9.52 -0.50
CA VAL A 35 -4.63 10.42 -0.74
C VAL A 35 -5.98 9.72 -0.62
N GLN A 36 -6.03 8.41 -0.81
CA GLN A 36 -7.22 7.57 -0.64
C GLN A 36 -6.81 6.19 -0.19
N ASP A 37 -7.58 5.60 0.73
CA ASP A 37 -7.44 4.19 1.06
C ASP A 37 -8.77 3.60 1.56
N VAL A 38 -8.96 2.30 1.36
CA VAL A 38 -10.17 1.58 1.80
C VAL A 38 -9.93 0.08 1.89
N THR A 39 -10.59 -0.59 2.83
CA THR A 39 -10.65 -2.05 2.89
C THR A 39 -11.87 -2.59 2.14
N LEU A 40 -11.66 -3.56 1.26
CA LEU A 40 -12.70 -4.30 0.56
C LEU A 40 -13.03 -5.59 1.35
N GLU A 41 -14.05 -5.54 2.17
CA GLU A 41 -14.47 -6.67 3.02
C GLU A 41 -15.92 -7.10 2.72
N SER A 42 -16.87 -6.21 2.89
CA SER A 42 -18.31 -6.45 2.73
C SER A 42 -18.81 -5.93 1.38
N PRO A 43 -19.80 -6.58 0.74
CA PRO A 43 -20.45 -6.03 -0.43
C PRO A 43 -21.38 -4.85 -0.14
N TYR A 44 -21.76 -4.67 1.13
CA TYR A 44 -22.77 -3.69 1.56
C TYR A 44 -22.17 -2.52 2.36
N SER A 45 -21.00 -2.69 2.95
CA SER A 45 -20.39 -1.71 3.84
C SER A 45 -19.08 -1.18 3.30
N ASN A 46 -18.89 0.13 3.36
CA ASN A 46 -17.64 0.80 3.07
C ASN A 46 -16.84 0.99 4.37
N TYR A 47 -15.54 0.73 4.32
CA TYR A 47 -14.65 0.71 5.49
C TYR A 47 -13.56 1.80 5.45
N ASN A 48 -13.79 2.91 4.74
CA ASN A 48 -12.81 4.00 4.61
C ASN A 48 -12.54 4.77 5.92
N ARG A 49 -13.44 4.68 6.91
CA ARG A 49 -13.31 5.40 8.19
C ARG A 49 -12.58 4.60 9.27
N LEU A 50 -12.18 3.37 8.98
CA LEU A 50 -11.40 2.59 9.94
C LEU A 50 -9.97 3.12 10.03
N PRO A 51 -9.37 3.20 11.24
CA PRO A 51 -7.99 3.64 11.40
C PRO A 51 -6.96 2.61 10.93
N PHE A 52 -7.40 1.58 10.22
CA PHE A 52 -6.55 0.52 9.71
C PHE A 52 -7.08 -0.09 8.42
N LEU A 53 -6.16 -0.52 7.58
CA LEU A 53 -6.37 -1.33 6.41
C LEU A 53 -6.27 -2.81 6.76
N LEU A 54 -7.23 -3.61 6.31
CA LEU A 54 -7.30 -5.04 6.58
C LEU A 54 -6.91 -5.84 5.34
N VAL A 55 -6.03 -6.80 5.52
CA VAL A 55 -5.61 -7.70 4.45
C VAL A 55 -5.65 -9.14 4.93
N SER A 56 -6.05 -10.06 4.03
CA SER A 56 -6.16 -11.47 4.29
C SER A 56 -7.39 -11.86 5.13
N ARG A 57 -7.71 -13.14 5.09
CA ARG A 57 -8.84 -13.73 5.78
C ARG A 57 -8.51 -14.01 7.24
N HIS A 58 -9.49 -13.76 8.11
CA HIS A 58 -9.54 -14.30 9.47
C HIS A 58 -10.52 -15.47 9.48
N PRO A 59 -10.30 -16.57 10.24
CA PRO A 59 -11.26 -17.67 10.36
C PRO A 59 -12.67 -17.16 10.71
N GLY A 60 -13.67 -17.62 9.97
CA GLY A 60 -15.06 -17.21 10.15
C GLY A 60 -15.44 -15.87 9.51
N TYR A 61 -14.48 -15.13 8.91
CA TYR A 61 -14.72 -13.84 8.28
C TYR A 61 -14.46 -13.89 6.77
N PRO A 62 -15.05 -12.96 6.00
CA PRO A 62 -14.79 -12.85 4.56
C PRO A 62 -13.33 -12.47 4.28
N ASN A 63 -12.90 -12.73 3.05
CA ASN A 63 -11.60 -12.26 2.57
C ASN A 63 -11.52 -10.74 2.59
N LYS A 64 -10.30 -10.21 2.66
CA LYS A 64 -10.04 -8.77 2.70
C LYS A 64 -8.86 -8.42 1.81
N ARG A 65 -9.06 -7.39 1.00
CA ARG A 65 -8.01 -6.69 0.26
C ARG A 65 -8.11 -5.21 0.58
N SER A 66 -7.02 -4.49 0.50
CA SER A 66 -7.04 -3.04 0.72
C SER A 66 -6.51 -2.29 -0.49
N LEU A 67 -7.16 -1.18 -0.79
CA LEU A 67 -6.76 -0.24 -1.82
C LEU A 67 -6.02 0.94 -1.19
N VAL A 68 -4.98 1.40 -1.85
CA VAL A 68 -4.26 2.64 -1.50
C VAL A 68 -3.95 3.42 -2.76
N LYS A 69 -4.12 4.73 -2.70
CA LYS A 69 -3.76 5.64 -3.79
C LYS A 69 -2.89 6.75 -3.24
N PHE A 70 -1.85 7.09 -3.97
CA PHE A 70 -0.87 8.11 -3.61
C PHE A 70 -0.97 9.32 -4.53
N GLU A 71 -0.38 10.43 -4.10
CA GLU A 71 -0.16 11.59 -4.95
C GLU A 71 0.59 11.20 -6.22
N ASN A 72 0.42 12.01 -7.26
CA ASN A 72 1.15 11.79 -8.50
C ASN A 72 2.59 12.30 -8.37
N LEU A 73 3.52 11.54 -8.91
CA LEU A 73 4.90 12.00 -9.05
C LEU A 73 4.94 13.17 -10.05
N PRO A 74 5.69 14.24 -9.76
CA PRO A 74 5.81 15.38 -10.67
C PRO A 74 6.39 15.01 -12.04
N ARG A 75 5.95 15.71 -13.11
CA ARG A 75 6.34 15.44 -14.49
C ARG A 75 7.84 15.57 -14.77
N TYR A 76 8.59 16.35 -13.97
CA TYR A 76 10.04 16.50 -14.13
C TYR A 76 10.85 15.28 -13.65
N CYS A 77 10.19 14.26 -13.10
CA CYS A 77 10.76 12.92 -12.91
C CYS A 77 10.05 11.92 -13.85
N PRO A 78 10.36 11.92 -15.15
CA PRO A 78 9.74 11.00 -16.11
C PRO A 78 10.16 9.55 -15.82
N ALA A 79 9.43 8.58 -16.38
CA ALA A 79 9.64 7.14 -16.13
C ALA A 79 11.10 6.68 -16.29
N SER A 80 11.83 7.27 -17.24
CA SER A 80 13.25 6.96 -17.50
C SER A 80 14.20 7.42 -16.40
N LYS A 81 13.80 8.42 -15.62
CA LYS A 81 14.58 8.94 -14.48
C LYS A 81 14.23 8.25 -13.16
N VAL A 82 13.13 7.50 -13.07
CA VAL A 82 12.78 6.74 -11.87
C VAL A 82 13.75 5.59 -11.67
N VAL A 83 14.59 5.68 -10.66
CA VAL A 83 15.55 4.63 -10.28
C VAL A 83 14.83 3.53 -9.50
N SER A 84 14.16 3.92 -8.42
CA SER A 84 13.40 3.01 -7.56
C SER A 84 12.23 3.74 -6.92
N ALA A 85 11.20 2.98 -6.55
CA ALA A 85 10.09 3.48 -5.76
C ALA A 85 9.66 2.43 -4.73
N LYS A 86 9.61 2.84 -3.47
CA LYS A 86 9.27 1.98 -2.34
C LYS A 86 8.05 2.52 -1.61
N MET A 87 7.02 1.69 -1.49
CA MET A 87 5.83 1.99 -0.69
C MET A 87 6.04 1.48 0.73
N TYR A 88 5.69 2.32 1.70
CA TYR A 88 5.79 2.03 3.12
C TYR A 88 4.40 1.99 3.74
N LEU A 89 4.03 0.84 4.33
CA LEU A 89 2.81 0.64 5.08
C LEU A 89 3.16 0.35 6.54
N TYR A 90 2.57 1.06 7.48
CA TYR A 90 2.84 0.84 8.90
C TYR A 90 2.05 -0.36 9.41
N TYR A 91 2.75 -1.46 9.69
CA TYR A 91 2.18 -2.65 10.30
C TYR A 91 1.80 -2.37 11.75
N VAL A 92 0.54 -2.56 12.08
CA VAL A 92 0.01 -2.34 13.43
C VAL A 92 0.04 -3.63 14.22
N TYR A 93 -0.59 -4.67 13.72
CA TYR A 93 -0.55 -6.03 14.27
C TYR A 93 -1.30 -7.04 13.38
N ALA A 94 -1.03 -8.33 13.60
CA ALA A 94 -1.90 -9.39 13.14
C ALA A 94 -3.03 -9.60 14.15
N HIS A 95 -4.27 -9.69 13.68
CA HIS A 95 -5.42 -9.92 14.55
C HIS A 95 -5.21 -11.20 15.36
N LYS A 96 -5.16 -11.10 16.69
CA LYS A 96 -5.16 -12.30 17.54
C LYS A 96 -6.50 -13.01 17.31
N ALA A 97 -6.47 -14.27 16.97
CA ALA A 97 -7.63 -15.15 17.11
C ALA A 97 -7.93 -15.28 18.60
N SER A 98 -8.49 -14.22 19.21
CA SER A 98 -9.05 -14.30 20.53
C SER A 98 -10.45 -14.87 20.40
N TRP A 99 -10.74 -15.90 21.17
CA TRP A 99 -12.08 -16.43 21.46
C TRP A 99 -12.59 -17.68 20.75
N HIS A 100 -11.78 -18.46 20.06
CA HIS A 100 -12.17 -19.87 19.93
C HIS A 100 -11.15 -20.76 20.65
N PRO A 101 -11.47 -21.28 21.85
CA PRO A 101 -10.59 -22.19 22.59
C PRO A 101 -10.37 -23.54 21.86
N ILE A 102 -11.17 -23.81 20.82
CA ILE A 102 -11.15 -25.08 20.08
C ILE A 102 -10.33 -24.99 18.77
N THR A 103 -10.22 -23.82 18.14
CA THR A 103 -9.39 -23.67 16.94
C THR A 103 -8.11 -22.90 17.29
N ARG A 104 -7.10 -23.62 17.76
CA ARG A 104 -5.72 -23.13 17.75
C ARG A 104 -5.30 -22.93 16.29
N THR A 105 -5.77 -21.86 15.66
CA THR A 105 -5.34 -21.51 14.30
C THR A 105 -3.86 -21.19 14.35
N PRO A 106 -3.00 -21.97 13.68
CA PRO A 106 -1.58 -21.71 13.69
C PRO A 106 -1.34 -20.31 13.12
N PHE A 107 -0.35 -19.64 13.63
CA PHE A 107 0.05 -18.36 13.09
C PHE A 107 0.90 -18.61 11.83
N VAL A 108 0.25 -18.55 10.67
CA VAL A 108 0.90 -18.75 9.39
C VAL A 108 1.46 -17.39 8.92
N PRO A 109 2.72 -17.33 8.45
CA PRO A 109 3.25 -16.15 7.79
C PRO A 109 2.35 -15.72 6.62
N ARG A 110 2.20 -14.42 6.40
CA ARG A 110 1.45 -13.89 5.26
C ARG A 110 2.40 -13.36 4.22
N TYR A 111 2.26 -13.89 3.02
CA TYR A 111 3.01 -13.48 1.83
C TYR A 111 2.21 -12.41 1.12
N MET A 112 2.66 -11.16 1.25
CA MET A 112 1.95 -9.98 0.77
C MET A 112 2.41 -9.60 -0.63
N GLN A 113 1.46 -9.30 -1.51
CA GLN A 113 1.71 -8.76 -2.84
C GLN A 113 0.92 -7.49 -3.08
N VAL A 114 1.41 -6.69 -4.02
CA VAL A 114 0.80 -5.44 -4.45
C VAL A 114 0.60 -5.48 -5.96
N HIS A 115 -0.60 -5.08 -6.44
CA HIS A 115 -0.92 -5.06 -7.86
C HIS A 115 -1.42 -3.67 -8.27
N LEU A 116 -1.16 -3.26 -9.52
CA LEU A 116 -1.61 -1.99 -10.07
C LEU A 116 -3.10 -2.04 -10.38
N VAL A 117 -3.86 -1.08 -9.86
CA VAL A 117 -5.30 -0.94 -10.11
C VAL A 117 -5.54 -0.26 -11.45
N LYS A 118 -6.44 -0.83 -12.27
CA LYS A 118 -6.74 -0.38 -13.65
C LYS A 118 -8.07 0.35 -13.79
N LYS A 119 -8.89 0.37 -12.75
CA LYS A 119 -10.21 1.01 -12.73
C LYS A 119 -10.26 2.09 -11.66
N SER A 120 -10.87 3.22 -12.00
CA SER A 120 -11.13 4.29 -11.02
C SER A 120 -12.08 3.81 -9.93
N TRP A 121 -11.89 4.27 -8.72
CA TRP A 121 -12.73 3.94 -7.57
C TRP A 121 -12.92 5.17 -6.67
N ASN A 122 -13.93 5.13 -5.83
CA ASN A 122 -14.22 6.19 -4.87
C ASN A 122 -14.06 5.65 -3.45
N GLU A 123 -13.22 6.29 -2.65
CA GLU A 123 -12.89 5.89 -1.28
C GLU A 123 -14.13 5.72 -0.40
N HIS A 124 -15.10 6.63 -0.53
CA HIS A 124 -16.31 6.64 0.30
C HIS A 124 -17.40 5.67 -0.16
N GLN A 125 -17.21 5.00 -1.31
CA GLN A 125 -18.23 4.17 -1.95
C GLN A 125 -17.75 2.75 -2.27
N ALA A 126 -16.42 2.56 -2.35
CA ALA A 126 -15.86 1.26 -2.70
C ALA A 126 -16.15 0.22 -1.61
N THR A 127 -16.58 -0.96 -2.06
CA THR A 127 -16.89 -2.15 -1.26
C THR A 127 -16.26 -3.37 -1.92
N SER A 128 -16.45 -4.56 -1.36
CA SER A 128 -15.96 -5.77 -2.02
C SER A 128 -16.63 -6.06 -3.37
N SER A 129 -17.78 -5.47 -3.66
CA SER A 129 -18.52 -5.65 -4.93
C SER A 129 -18.46 -4.42 -5.84
N LYS A 130 -18.45 -3.23 -5.27
CA LYS A 130 -18.55 -1.96 -5.99
C LYS A 130 -17.25 -1.17 -5.93
N ARG A 131 -16.92 -0.47 -7.02
CA ARG A 131 -15.83 0.51 -7.06
C ARG A 131 -16.33 1.96 -6.89
N SER A 132 -17.64 2.19 -7.13
CA SER A 132 -18.36 3.44 -6.84
C SER A 132 -19.85 3.14 -6.67
N SER A 133 -20.70 4.13 -6.43
CA SER A 133 -22.15 3.96 -6.19
C SER A 133 -22.86 3.11 -7.24
N TYR A 134 -22.50 3.30 -8.51
CA TYR A 134 -23.20 2.69 -9.66
C TYR A 134 -22.34 1.75 -10.50
N THR A 135 -21.09 1.55 -10.11
CA THR A 135 -20.17 0.71 -10.88
C THR A 135 -19.56 -0.40 -10.03
N TYR A 136 -19.44 -1.58 -10.63
CA TYR A 136 -19.00 -2.79 -9.96
C TYR A 136 -17.55 -3.13 -10.37
N TRP A 137 -16.89 -3.90 -9.52
CA TRP A 137 -15.68 -4.63 -9.91
C TRP A 137 -16.08 -5.75 -10.88
N SER A 138 -15.18 -6.19 -11.75
CA SER A 138 -15.41 -7.33 -12.63
C SER A 138 -15.65 -8.62 -11.84
N THR A 139 -14.94 -8.76 -10.72
CA THR A 139 -15.15 -9.83 -9.75
C THR A 139 -15.15 -9.28 -8.32
N ARG A 140 -15.78 -9.99 -7.39
CA ARG A 140 -15.81 -9.62 -5.98
C ARG A 140 -14.38 -9.49 -5.41
N TYR A 141 -14.13 -8.49 -4.59
CA TYR A 141 -12.84 -8.10 -4.01
C TYR A 141 -11.83 -7.55 -5.02
N LEU A 142 -12.29 -7.04 -6.18
CA LEU A 142 -11.44 -6.54 -7.26
C LEU A 142 -10.63 -7.66 -7.93
N GLY A 143 -10.94 -7.96 -9.20
CA GLY A 143 -10.29 -9.02 -9.97
C GLY A 143 -8.82 -8.75 -10.27
N LEU A 144 -7.99 -9.78 -10.09
CA LEU A 144 -6.57 -9.77 -10.49
C LEU A 144 -6.40 -10.52 -11.82
N ASP A 145 -7.23 -10.17 -12.80
CA ASP A 145 -7.37 -10.82 -14.10
C ASP A 145 -7.10 -9.86 -15.27
N ASN A 146 -6.40 -8.76 -15.01
CA ASN A 146 -6.15 -7.65 -15.93
C ASN A 146 -7.38 -6.78 -16.26
N ASN A 147 -8.55 -7.03 -15.66
CA ASN A 147 -9.71 -6.15 -15.80
C ASN A 147 -9.70 -5.02 -14.75
N ASP A 148 -9.77 -5.37 -13.47
CA ASP A 148 -9.80 -4.39 -12.38
C ASP A 148 -8.39 -4.01 -11.91
N ALA A 149 -7.49 -5.01 -11.84
CA ALA A 149 -6.08 -4.81 -11.57
C ALA A 149 -5.21 -5.76 -12.39
N GLU A 150 -3.92 -5.47 -12.47
CA GLU A 150 -2.96 -6.36 -13.13
C GLU A 150 -2.90 -7.71 -12.44
N ALA A 151 -2.83 -8.79 -13.23
CA ALA A 151 -2.66 -10.15 -12.73
C ALA A 151 -1.27 -10.33 -12.10
N ASN A 152 -0.25 -9.72 -12.72
CA ASN A 152 1.13 -9.78 -12.22
C ASN A 152 1.34 -8.77 -11.09
N PRO A 153 2.02 -9.15 -10.00
CA PRO A 153 2.37 -8.24 -8.93
C PRO A 153 3.45 -7.24 -9.34
N GLN A 154 3.54 -6.15 -8.60
CA GLN A 154 4.59 -5.13 -8.81
C GLN A 154 5.98 -5.68 -8.52
N ASP A 155 6.11 -6.56 -7.53
CA ASP A 155 7.31 -7.35 -7.23
C ASP A 155 6.92 -8.83 -7.20
N GLU A 156 7.69 -9.66 -7.88
CA GLU A 156 7.49 -11.11 -7.90
C GLU A 156 7.82 -11.74 -6.54
N ASN A 157 8.74 -11.11 -5.78
CA ASN A 157 9.08 -11.52 -4.45
C ASN A 157 8.07 -10.97 -3.43
N PRO A 158 7.25 -11.82 -2.78
CA PRO A 158 6.28 -11.36 -1.82
C PRO A 158 6.96 -10.86 -0.54
N VAL A 159 6.39 -9.83 0.06
CA VAL A 159 6.79 -9.37 1.38
C VAL A 159 6.20 -10.29 2.44
N VAL A 160 7.05 -10.87 3.29
CA VAL A 160 6.60 -11.82 4.32
C VAL A 160 6.33 -11.10 5.64
N ILE A 161 5.10 -11.24 6.13
CA ILE A 161 4.71 -10.77 7.46
C ILE A 161 4.70 -11.96 8.43
N PHE A 162 5.70 -12.00 9.29
CA PHE A 162 5.81 -13.02 10.33
C PHE A 162 4.88 -12.74 11.51
N PRO A 163 4.52 -13.78 12.27
CA PRO A 163 3.57 -13.72 13.39
C PRO A 163 3.85 -12.67 14.44
N TYR A 164 5.05 -12.55 14.84
CA TYR A 164 5.49 -11.72 15.95
C TYR A 164 6.29 -10.50 15.49
N ARG A 165 6.10 -10.12 14.22
CA ARG A 165 6.75 -8.91 13.71
C ARG A 165 6.41 -7.72 14.62
N PRO A 166 7.40 -6.94 15.07
CA PRO A 166 7.15 -5.69 15.80
C PRO A 166 6.42 -4.70 14.91
N ARG A 167 5.69 -3.76 15.53
CA ARG A 167 5.05 -2.64 14.82
C ARG A 167 6.11 -1.83 14.08
N GLY A 168 5.77 -1.31 12.91
CA GLY A 168 6.69 -0.52 12.12
C GLY A 168 6.39 -0.60 10.63
N PHE A 169 7.14 0.15 9.86
CA PHE A 169 6.97 0.17 8.41
C PHE A 169 7.40 -1.14 7.75
N VAL A 170 6.59 -1.53 6.78
CA VAL A 170 6.83 -2.63 5.85
C VAL A 170 7.01 -2.02 4.48
N GLU A 171 8.07 -2.41 3.80
CA GLU A 171 8.44 -1.90 2.48
C GLU A 171 7.95 -2.81 1.37
N PHE A 172 7.42 -2.22 0.29
CA PHE A 172 7.01 -2.90 -0.93
C PHE A 172 7.64 -2.21 -2.14
N ASP A 173 8.22 -2.95 -3.07
CA ASP A 173 8.67 -2.38 -4.34
C ASP A 173 7.47 -2.05 -5.23
N VAL A 174 7.36 -0.79 -5.65
CA VAL A 174 6.31 -0.28 -6.53
C VAL A 174 6.89 0.47 -7.73
N THR A 175 8.15 0.21 -8.05
CA THR A 175 8.88 0.89 -9.13
C THR A 175 8.18 0.73 -10.47
N LYS A 176 7.65 -0.47 -10.77
CA LYS A 176 6.90 -0.73 -12.01
C LYS A 176 5.65 0.16 -12.10
N ALA A 177 4.87 0.29 -10.99
CA ALA A 177 3.67 1.13 -10.95
C ALA A 177 4.00 2.61 -11.17
N ILE A 178 4.99 3.15 -10.46
CA ILE A 178 5.40 4.54 -10.61
C ILE A 178 5.85 4.83 -12.06
N ARG A 179 6.63 3.95 -12.66
CA ARG A 179 7.04 4.08 -14.06
C ARG A 179 5.85 3.99 -15.02
N ALA A 180 4.87 3.13 -14.76
CA ALA A 180 3.65 3.02 -15.56
C ALA A 180 2.83 4.32 -15.52
N TRP A 181 2.62 4.90 -14.34
CA TRP A 181 1.91 6.17 -14.18
C TRP A 181 2.64 7.32 -14.87
N GLN A 182 3.97 7.37 -14.81
CA GLN A 182 4.77 8.37 -15.52
C GLN A 182 4.79 8.19 -17.05
N LYS A 183 4.45 7.00 -17.55
CA LYS A 183 4.22 6.74 -19.00
C LYS A 183 2.79 7.07 -19.45
N GLY A 184 1.94 7.61 -18.57
CA GLY A 184 0.58 8.03 -18.89
C GLY A 184 -0.52 7.02 -18.52
N ILE A 185 -0.19 5.88 -17.92
CA ILE A 185 -1.21 5.02 -17.31
C ILE A 185 -1.86 5.80 -16.15
N PRO A 186 -3.21 5.87 -16.07
CA PRO A 186 -3.86 6.59 -14.99
C PRO A 186 -3.53 6.01 -13.61
N ASN A 187 -3.22 6.88 -12.64
CA ASN A 187 -2.99 6.48 -11.27
C ASN A 187 -4.33 6.20 -10.58
N TYR A 188 -4.74 4.94 -10.58
CA TYR A 188 -5.88 4.45 -9.78
C TYR A 188 -5.41 3.76 -8.49
N GLY A 189 -4.12 3.85 -8.14
CA GLY A 189 -3.55 3.29 -6.94
C GLY A 189 -3.17 1.83 -7.07
N LEU A 190 -3.06 1.19 -5.93
CA LEU A 190 -2.57 -0.17 -5.74
C LEU A 190 -3.54 -0.97 -4.89
N VAL A 191 -3.66 -2.27 -5.14
CA VAL A 191 -4.34 -3.21 -4.26
C VAL A 191 -3.32 -4.08 -3.54
N ILE A 192 -3.51 -4.24 -2.23
CA ILE A 192 -2.70 -5.06 -1.35
C ILE A 192 -3.48 -6.34 -1.04
N ARG A 193 -2.84 -7.48 -1.25
CA ARG A 193 -3.41 -8.81 -0.92
C ARG A 193 -2.38 -9.72 -0.24
N ALA A 194 -2.84 -10.79 0.38
CA ALA A 194 -2.00 -11.93 0.70
C ALA A 194 -2.14 -13.00 -0.39
N ILE A 195 -1.06 -13.68 -0.79
CA ILE A 195 -1.13 -14.79 -1.75
C ILE A 195 -1.98 -15.91 -1.16
N ASN A 196 -1.75 -16.23 0.10
CA ASN A 196 -2.48 -17.25 0.85
C ASN A 196 -3.70 -16.67 1.61
N GLU A 197 -4.44 -15.77 0.96
CA GLU A 197 -5.56 -15.05 1.59
C GLU A 197 -6.73 -15.94 2.03
N LEU A 198 -6.88 -17.12 1.43
CA LEU A 198 -7.93 -18.08 1.78
C LEU A 198 -7.54 -19.07 2.88
N GLU A 199 -6.26 -19.13 3.23
CA GLU A 199 -5.79 -19.99 4.31
C GLU A 199 -6.29 -19.51 5.68
N SER A 200 -6.56 -20.47 6.56
CA SER A 200 -6.83 -20.19 7.96
C SER A 200 -5.63 -19.44 8.58
N GLY A 201 -5.90 -18.35 9.26
CA GLY A 201 -4.84 -17.56 9.88
C GLY A 201 -5.32 -16.19 10.32
N ARG A 202 -4.39 -15.34 10.70
CA ARG A 202 -4.70 -14.01 11.20
C ARG A 202 -4.71 -12.98 10.07
N GLY A 203 -5.75 -12.14 10.03
CA GLY A 203 -5.75 -10.96 9.17
C GLY A 203 -4.66 -9.99 9.61
N ILE A 204 -4.07 -9.29 8.65
CA ILE A 204 -3.05 -8.27 8.87
C ILE A 204 -3.70 -6.89 8.93
N ARG A 205 -3.21 -6.03 9.80
CA ARG A 205 -3.62 -4.62 9.89
C ARG A 205 -2.45 -3.70 9.62
N PHE A 206 -2.65 -2.80 8.68
CA PHE A 206 -1.79 -1.63 8.48
C PHE A 206 -2.54 -0.38 8.90
N ALA A 207 -1.84 0.69 9.30
CA ALA A 207 -2.47 1.98 9.53
C ALA A 207 -3.06 2.53 8.22
N SER A 208 -4.23 3.16 8.30
CA SER A 208 -4.89 3.85 7.19
C SER A 208 -4.65 5.36 7.27
N ASN A 209 -5.14 6.12 6.28
CA ASN A 209 -5.15 7.58 6.31
C ASN A 209 -6.12 8.15 7.38
N ALA A 210 -7.04 7.32 7.91
CA ALA A 210 -7.92 7.66 9.02
C ALA A 210 -7.28 7.41 10.42
N ASP A 211 -6.06 6.88 10.49
CA ASP A 211 -5.32 6.79 11.77
C ASP A 211 -5.01 8.21 12.28
N ARG A 212 -5.29 8.47 13.55
CA ARG A 212 -5.01 9.76 14.19
C ARG A 212 -3.52 10.09 14.24
N ASP A 213 -2.66 9.08 14.29
CA ASP A 213 -1.21 9.24 14.25
C ASP A 213 -0.72 9.32 12.80
N ARG A 214 -0.62 10.54 12.28
CA ARG A 214 -0.17 10.80 10.91
C ARG A 214 1.24 10.28 10.59
N SER A 215 2.07 10.05 11.62
CA SER A 215 3.41 9.46 11.40
C SER A 215 3.34 8.01 10.90
N ARG A 216 2.18 7.35 11.02
CA ARG A 216 1.91 5.98 10.55
C ARG A 216 1.27 5.92 9.17
N HIS A 217 0.87 7.06 8.60
CA HIS A 217 0.23 7.06 7.28
C HIS A 217 1.17 6.48 6.22
N ALA A 218 0.57 5.79 5.26
CA ALA A 218 1.30 5.22 4.13
C ALA A 218 1.93 6.31 3.26
N TYR A 219 3.09 6.02 2.68
CA TYR A 219 3.75 6.90 1.72
C TYR A 219 4.59 6.09 0.74
N VAL A 220 4.98 6.72 -0.36
CA VAL A 220 5.95 6.18 -1.32
C VAL A 220 7.17 7.10 -1.35
N LEU A 221 8.37 6.51 -1.28
CA LEU A 221 9.62 7.21 -1.62
C LEU A 221 10.02 6.83 -3.03
N VAL A 222 10.24 7.84 -3.86
CA VAL A 222 10.67 7.67 -5.25
C VAL A 222 12.04 8.31 -5.43
N LEU A 223 13.04 7.52 -5.80
CA LEU A 223 14.35 8.00 -6.16
C LEU A 223 14.39 8.30 -7.67
N CYS A 224 14.65 9.54 -8.02
CA CYS A 224 14.85 10.02 -9.38
C CYS A 224 16.29 10.43 -9.59
N LYS A 225 16.93 9.96 -10.67
CA LYS A 225 18.23 10.50 -11.09
C LYS A 225 18.08 11.92 -11.66
N GLN A 226 19.13 12.68 -11.58
CA GLN A 226 19.25 13.99 -12.24
C GLN A 226 19.10 13.92 -13.76
#